data_fddfae13cfe3489ef15ae148423cdf88
#
_entry.id   fddfae13cfe3489ef15ae148423cdf88
#
_cell.length_a   1.000
_cell.length_b   1.000
_cell.length_c   1.000
_cell.angle_alpha   90.00
_cell.angle_beta   90.00
_cell.angle_gamma   90.00
#
_symmetry.space_group_name_H-M   'P 1'
#
loop_
_entity.id
_entity.type
_entity.pdbx_description
1 polymer ?
#
loop_
_entity_poly.entity_id
_entity_poly.type
_entity_poly.pdbx_seq_one_letter_code
_entity_poly.pdbx_strand_id
1 'polypeptide(L)'
;MRDGTRHVAASLAAEVDVRPGELAVDVGGGDGTFLAAVLAAQPQAHGILFELNRSFDTIAPELRPYLAESRCQVQQGSFFVAVPPGDVLILKRILHDWPDEKAVEILRACVRALRPGGRIVVLDLVKKDDSGKGRSLDVLMMVLLGGRERTLTEFRELLAAAGLRLLGQPRGGGLLSVLTAVPQAVA
;
A
#
# COMPACT_ATOMS: atom_id res chain seq x y z
N MET A 1 4.89 -23.24 4.53
CA MET A 1 4.53 -21.86 4.88
C MET A 1 4.68 -20.84 3.70
N ARG A 2 5.63 -21.02 2.76
CA ARG A 2 5.79 -20.07 1.60
C ARG A 2 4.62 -20.10 0.59
N ASP A 3 3.96 -21.25 0.36
CA ASP A 3 2.87 -21.34 -0.64
C ASP A 3 1.60 -20.59 -0.22
N GLY A 4 1.22 -20.63 1.06
CA GLY A 4 0.07 -19.88 1.57
C GLY A 4 0.22 -18.36 1.43
N THR A 5 1.43 -17.84 1.64
CA THR A 5 1.73 -16.41 1.50
C THR A 5 1.67 -15.95 0.04
N ARG A 6 2.08 -16.82 -0.91
CA ARG A 6 2.01 -16.54 -2.35
C ARG A 6 0.58 -16.48 -2.86
N HIS A 7 -0.28 -17.43 -2.46
CA HIS A 7 -1.70 -17.41 -2.85
C HIS A 7 -2.44 -16.18 -2.32
N VAL A 8 -2.17 -15.78 -1.08
CA VAL A 8 -2.74 -14.56 -0.49
C VAL A 8 -2.24 -13.32 -1.23
N ALA A 9 -0.94 -13.26 -1.56
CA ALA A 9 -0.37 -12.15 -2.31
C ALA A 9 -0.98 -12.04 -3.72
N ALA A 10 -1.17 -13.14 -4.44
CA ALA A 10 -1.76 -13.16 -5.77
C ALA A 10 -3.23 -12.71 -5.76
N SER A 11 -4.03 -13.17 -4.78
CA SER A 11 -5.41 -12.75 -4.61
C SER A 11 -5.52 -11.24 -4.33
N LEU A 12 -4.70 -10.74 -3.41
CA LEU A 12 -4.67 -9.31 -3.09
C LEU A 12 -4.14 -8.45 -4.24
N ALA A 13 -3.17 -8.96 -5.02
CA ALA A 13 -2.62 -8.26 -6.18
C ALA A 13 -3.68 -8.03 -7.27
N ALA A 14 -4.56 -9.01 -7.50
CA ALA A 14 -5.68 -8.87 -8.43
C ALA A 14 -6.68 -7.77 -8.00
N GLU A 15 -6.85 -7.58 -6.68
CA GLU A 15 -7.73 -6.55 -6.12
C GLU A 15 -7.15 -5.12 -6.23
N VAL A 16 -5.84 -4.97 -6.49
CA VAL A 16 -5.20 -3.65 -6.70
C VAL A 16 -5.70 -3.00 -7.99
N ASP A 17 -6.17 -3.80 -8.95
CA ASP A 17 -6.79 -3.34 -10.20
C ASP A 17 -5.85 -2.42 -11.02
N VAL A 18 -4.61 -2.86 -11.24
CA VAL A 18 -3.68 -2.15 -12.13
C VAL A 18 -4.07 -2.38 -13.58
N ARG A 19 -4.17 -1.31 -14.36
CA ARG A 19 -4.57 -1.34 -15.77
C ARG A 19 -3.37 -1.53 -16.70
N PRO A 20 -3.60 -1.99 -17.94
CA PRO A 20 -2.54 -2.05 -18.95
C PRO A 20 -1.83 -0.71 -19.14
N GLY A 21 -0.49 -0.72 -19.09
CA GLY A 21 0.35 0.46 -19.28
C GLY A 21 0.50 1.36 -18.05
N GLU A 22 -0.21 1.12 -16.95
CA GLU A 22 -0.04 1.88 -15.72
C GLU A 22 1.29 1.58 -15.02
N LEU A 23 1.80 2.58 -14.30
CA LEU A 23 2.95 2.49 -13.42
C LEU A 23 2.48 2.32 -11.97
N ALA A 24 2.72 1.16 -11.39
CA ALA A 24 2.49 0.87 -9.99
C ALA A 24 3.73 1.18 -9.15
N VAL A 25 3.58 1.94 -8.06
CA VAL A 25 4.65 2.22 -7.10
C VAL A 25 4.31 1.54 -5.79
N ASP A 26 5.11 0.57 -5.38
CA ASP A 26 4.99 -0.13 -4.09
C ASP A 26 5.78 0.66 -3.04
N VAL A 27 5.07 1.49 -2.28
CA VAL A 27 5.63 2.47 -1.33
C VAL A 27 5.90 1.77 0.01
N GLY A 28 7.18 1.62 0.35
CA GLY A 28 7.62 0.79 1.45
C GLY A 28 7.43 -0.70 1.15
N GLY A 29 7.65 -1.10 -0.10
CA GLY A 29 7.29 -2.42 -0.65
C GLY A 29 8.12 -3.60 -0.14
N GLY A 30 8.98 -3.38 0.85
CA GLY A 30 9.75 -4.45 1.44
C GLY A 30 10.68 -5.12 0.42
N ASP A 31 10.68 -6.42 0.34
CA ASP A 31 11.50 -7.19 -0.60
C ASP A 31 10.94 -7.21 -2.04
N GLY A 32 9.77 -6.62 -2.27
CA GLY A 32 9.12 -6.56 -3.56
C GLY A 32 8.30 -7.81 -3.93
N THR A 33 8.13 -8.76 -3.03
CA THR A 33 7.29 -9.95 -3.28
C THR A 33 5.87 -9.57 -3.72
N PHE A 34 5.29 -8.53 -3.11
CA PHE A 34 3.94 -8.08 -3.46
C PHE A 34 3.90 -7.40 -4.83
N LEU A 35 4.86 -6.52 -5.11
CA LEU A 35 4.97 -5.89 -6.43
C LEU A 35 5.14 -6.93 -7.55
N ALA A 36 5.91 -7.98 -7.32
CA ALA A 36 6.04 -9.09 -8.27
C ALA A 36 4.69 -9.75 -8.58
N ALA A 37 3.85 -9.97 -7.56
CA ALA A 37 2.50 -10.51 -7.75
C ALA A 37 1.60 -9.55 -8.53
N VAL A 38 1.70 -8.24 -8.30
CA VAL A 38 0.98 -7.21 -9.06
C VAL A 38 1.39 -7.21 -10.54
N LEU A 39 2.69 -7.27 -10.82
CA LEU A 39 3.21 -7.33 -12.19
C LEU A 39 2.90 -8.64 -12.92
N ALA A 40 2.76 -9.74 -12.17
CA ALA A 40 2.29 -11.02 -12.69
C ALA A 40 0.81 -10.96 -13.08
N ALA A 41 -0.02 -10.31 -12.26
CA ALA A 41 -1.45 -10.15 -12.52
C ALA A 41 -1.73 -9.23 -13.72
N GLN A 42 -0.84 -8.25 -14.00
CA GLN A 42 -0.98 -7.33 -15.14
C GLN A 42 0.30 -7.30 -15.98
N PRO A 43 0.38 -8.11 -17.07
CA PRO A 43 1.60 -8.22 -17.88
C PRO A 43 2.07 -6.94 -18.56
N GLN A 44 1.17 -5.99 -18.79
CA GLN A 44 1.48 -4.71 -19.46
C GLN A 44 1.78 -3.57 -18.47
N ALA A 45 1.70 -3.81 -17.17
CA ALA A 45 2.05 -2.81 -16.16
C ALA A 45 3.57 -2.73 -15.95
N HIS A 46 4.00 -1.58 -15.46
CA HIS A 46 5.35 -1.33 -14.97
C HIS A 46 5.33 -1.10 -13.46
N GLY A 47 6.47 -1.29 -12.79
CA GLY A 47 6.56 -1.16 -11.35
C GLY A 47 7.76 -0.37 -10.86
N ILE A 48 7.60 0.29 -9.72
CA ILE A 48 8.70 0.83 -8.91
C ILE A 48 8.58 0.23 -7.52
N LEU A 49 9.62 -0.48 -7.09
CA LEU A 49 9.81 -0.83 -5.69
C LEU A 49 10.49 0.35 -5.00
N PHE A 50 9.75 1.05 -4.15
CA PHE A 50 10.24 2.21 -3.42
C PHE A 50 10.43 1.88 -1.95
N GLU A 51 11.68 1.98 -1.44
CA GLU A 51 12.04 1.57 -0.09
C GLU A 51 13.18 2.45 0.47
N LEU A 52 13.22 2.60 1.80
CA LEU A 52 14.16 3.51 2.47
C LEU A 52 15.62 3.11 2.25
N ASN A 53 15.94 1.84 2.41
CA ASN A 53 17.31 1.33 2.21
C ASN A 53 17.25 -0.13 1.78
N ARG A 54 17.69 -0.43 0.55
CA ARG A 54 17.69 -1.79 0.01
C ARG A 54 18.98 -2.11 -0.70
N SER A 55 19.55 -3.28 -0.37
CA SER A 55 20.53 -3.93 -1.22
C SER A 55 19.81 -4.87 -2.21
N PHE A 56 20.38 -5.07 -3.38
CA PHE A 56 19.85 -6.03 -4.36
C PHE A 56 19.76 -7.46 -3.83
N ASP A 57 20.56 -7.81 -2.83
CA ASP A 57 20.56 -9.14 -2.22
C ASP A 57 19.28 -9.43 -1.43
N THR A 58 18.57 -8.40 -0.98
CA THR A 58 17.32 -8.53 -0.23
C THR A 58 16.07 -8.53 -1.13
N ILE A 59 16.23 -8.36 -2.44
CA ILE A 59 15.11 -8.37 -3.40
C ILE A 59 14.63 -9.80 -3.60
N ALA A 60 13.31 -9.98 -3.51
CA ALA A 60 12.66 -11.26 -3.72
C ALA A 60 13.00 -11.86 -5.10
N PRO A 61 13.29 -13.18 -5.16
CA PRO A 61 13.56 -13.86 -6.43
C PRO A 61 12.45 -13.66 -7.47
N GLU A 62 11.19 -13.53 -7.02
CA GLU A 62 10.01 -13.32 -7.85
C GLU A 62 10.01 -11.97 -8.58
N LEU A 63 10.69 -10.94 -8.04
CA LEU A 63 10.76 -9.62 -8.68
C LEU A 63 11.90 -9.53 -9.70
N ARG A 64 12.95 -10.33 -9.57
CA ARG A 64 14.15 -10.27 -10.42
C ARG A 64 13.88 -10.37 -11.93
N PRO A 65 12.98 -11.24 -12.43
CA PRO A 65 12.64 -11.28 -13.85
C PRO A 65 12.15 -9.93 -14.39
N TYR A 66 11.29 -9.24 -13.63
CA TYR A 66 10.74 -7.93 -14.05
C TYR A 66 11.79 -6.82 -14.04
N LEU A 67 12.81 -6.92 -13.18
CA LEU A 67 13.98 -6.02 -13.22
C LEU A 67 14.81 -6.27 -14.48
N ALA A 68 15.05 -7.53 -14.82
CA ALA A 68 15.81 -7.90 -16.02
C ALA A 68 15.09 -7.49 -17.33
N GLU A 69 13.76 -7.56 -17.36
CA GLU A 69 12.91 -7.14 -18.48
C GLU A 69 12.68 -5.61 -18.53
N SER A 70 13.28 -4.84 -17.63
CA SER A 70 13.04 -3.38 -17.49
C SER A 70 11.57 -3.01 -17.22
N ARG A 71 10.77 -3.95 -16.75
CA ARG A 71 9.38 -3.73 -16.32
C ARG A 71 9.29 -3.23 -14.87
N CYS A 72 10.36 -3.36 -14.11
CA CYS A 72 10.44 -2.91 -12.73
C CYS A 72 11.74 -2.14 -12.48
N GLN A 73 11.68 -1.16 -11.60
CA GLN A 73 12.83 -0.42 -11.08
C GLN A 73 12.81 -0.44 -9.55
N VAL A 74 14.01 -0.36 -8.95
CA VAL A 74 14.16 -0.14 -7.50
C VAL A 74 14.61 1.29 -7.29
N GLN A 75 13.87 2.03 -6.48
CA GLN A 75 14.24 3.39 -6.08
C GLN A 75 14.35 3.46 -4.55
N GLN A 76 15.43 4.10 -4.09
CA GLN A 76 15.65 4.35 -2.67
C GLN A 76 15.17 5.75 -2.30
N GLY A 77 14.53 5.85 -1.14
CA GLY A 77 14.07 7.12 -0.62
C GLY A 77 13.12 6.98 0.56
N SER A 78 12.81 8.10 1.17
CA SER A 78 11.85 8.17 2.28
C SER A 78 10.52 8.75 1.80
N PHE A 79 9.44 8.04 2.07
CA PHE A 79 8.10 8.54 1.79
C PHE A 79 7.71 9.79 2.61
N PHE A 80 8.49 10.15 3.64
CA PHE A 80 8.35 11.43 4.34
C PHE A 80 8.97 12.59 3.56
N VAL A 81 9.86 12.32 2.62
CA VAL A 81 10.51 13.34 1.77
C VAL A 81 9.80 13.44 0.43
N ALA A 82 9.82 12.38 -0.34
CA ALA A 82 9.17 12.32 -1.65
C ALA A 82 8.88 10.87 -2.04
N VAL A 83 7.82 10.66 -2.82
CA VAL A 83 7.44 9.38 -3.43
C VAL A 83 7.61 9.51 -4.94
N PRO A 84 8.09 8.49 -5.65
CA PRO A 84 8.15 8.50 -7.12
C PRO A 84 6.77 8.69 -7.74
N PRO A 85 6.65 9.39 -8.88
CA PRO A 85 5.37 9.57 -9.55
C PRO A 85 4.85 8.25 -10.12
N GLY A 86 3.55 7.99 -9.97
CA GLY A 86 2.88 6.78 -10.45
C GLY A 86 1.39 6.95 -10.69
N ASP A 87 0.83 5.98 -11.41
CA ASP A 87 -0.62 5.89 -11.67
C ASP A 87 -1.34 5.20 -10.51
N VAL A 88 -0.67 4.21 -9.89
CA VAL A 88 -1.17 3.45 -8.74
C VAL A 88 -0.11 3.45 -7.65
N LEU A 89 -0.37 4.12 -6.53
CA LEU A 89 0.53 4.11 -5.38
C LEU A 89 -0.02 3.12 -4.35
N ILE A 90 0.78 2.11 -4.02
CA ILE A 90 0.39 1.00 -3.15
C ILE A 90 1.03 1.19 -1.78
N LEU A 91 0.22 1.15 -0.74
CA LEU A 91 0.64 1.21 0.67
C LEU A 91 0.17 -0.09 1.35
N LYS A 92 1.01 -1.13 1.34
CA LYS A 92 0.67 -2.42 1.93
C LYS A 92 1.30 -2.56 3.30
N ARG A 93 0.48 -2.54 4.37
CA ARG A 93 0.93 -2.62 5.76
C ARG A 93 1.96 -1.53 6.11
N ILE A 94 1.63 -0.30 5.73
CA ILE A 94 2.45 0.88 6.02
C ILE A 94 1.77 1.76 7.07
N LEU A 95 0.49 2.11 6.86
CA LEU A 95 -0.15 3.14 7.68
C LEU A 95 -0.37 2.68 9.12
N HIS A 96 -0.46 1.38 9.37
CA HIS A 96 -0.63 0.85 10.74
C HIS A 96 0.63 1.02 11.61
N ASP A 97 1.82 1.20 11.02
CA ASP A 97 3.06 1.43 11.77
C ASP A 97 3.19 2.87 12.28
N TRP A 98 2.27 3.77 11.89
CA TRP A 98 2.39 5.21 12.11
C TRP A 98 1.17 5.81 12.82
N PRO A 99 1.36 6.78 13.75
CA PRO A 99 0.27 7.58 14.29
C PRO A 99 -0.38 8.42 13.19
N ASP A 100 -1.61 8.92 13.46
CA ASP A 100 -2.45 9.55 12.44
C ASP A 100 -1.79 10.72 11.73
N GLU A 101 -1.06 11.57 12.45
CA GLU A 101 -0.36 12.72 11.89
C GLU A 101 0.69 12.27 10.85
N LYS A 102 1.47 11.23 11.18
CA LYS A 102 2.49 10.68 10.28
C LYS A 102 1.88 9.92 9.11
N ALA A 103 0.80 9.19 9.34
CA ALA A 103 0.06 8.52 8.27
C ALA A 103 -0.52 9.54 7.26
N VAL A 104 -1.02 10.69 7.72
CA VAL A 104 -1.46 11.80 6.87
C VAL A 104 -0.30 12.40 6.08
N GLU A 105 0.88 12.58 6.69
CA GLU A 105 2.08 13.05 5.97
C GLU A 105 2.45 12.11 4.82
N ILE A 106 2.45 10.79 5.06
CA ILE A 106 2.71 9.76 4.03
C ILE A 106 1.68 9.85 2.90
N LEU A 107 0.39 9.88 3.25
CA LEU A 107 -0.69 9.97 2.26
C LEU A 107 -0.58 11.26 1.42
N ARG A 108 -0.26 12.41 2.03
CA ARG A 108 -0.03 13.66 1.30
C ARG A 108 1.18 13.60 0.38
N ALA A 109 2.26 12.91 0.76
CA ALA A 109 3.38 12.66 -0.13
C ALA A 109 2.96 11.81 -1.34
N CYS A 110 2.15 10.78 -1.12
CA CYS A 110 1.56 9.99 -2.19
C CYS A 110 0.64 10.83 -3.09
N VAL A 111 -0.23 11.69 -2.52
CA VAL A 111 -1.11 12.57 -3.33
C VAL A 111 -0.30 13.45 -4.28
N ARG A 112 0.82 14.03 -3.80
CA ARG A 112 1.71 14.86 -4.66
C ARG A 112 2.38 14.06 -5.78
N ALA A 113 2.56 12.76 -5.60
CA ALA A 113 3.20 11.86 -6.56
C ALA A 113 2.21 11.20 -7.53
N LEU A 114 0.90 11.34 -7.31
CA LEU A 114 -0.09 10.79 -8.23
C LEU A 114 -0.05 11.48 -9.58
N ARG A 115 -0.02 10.69 -10.64
CA ARG A 115 -0.28 11.18 -12.01
C ARG A 115 -1.76 11.54 -12.16
N PRO A 116 -2.12 12.38 -13.14
CA PRO A 116 -3.51 12.72 -13.43
C PRO A 116 -4.38 11.46 -13.62
N GLY A 117 -5.48 11.34 -12.87
CA GLY A 117 -6.34 10.16 -12.89
C GLY A 117 -5.84 8.96 -12.07
N GLY A 118 -4.71 9.09 -11.41
CA GLY A 118 -4.13 8.05 -10.54
C GLY A 118 -4.91 7.84 -9.24
N ARG A 119 -4.54 6.78 -8.53
CA ARG A 119 -5.18 6.35 -7.28
C ARG A 119 -4.17 5.83 -6.26
N ILE A 120 -4.55 5.87 -5.00
CA ILE A 120 -3.82 5.24 -3.90
C ILE A 120 -4.58 3.98 -3.49
N VAL A 121 -3.87 2.88 -3.30
CA VAL A 121 -4.42 1.61 -2.84
C VAL A 121 -3.75 1.25 -1.52
N VAL A 122 -4.54 1.27 -0.44
CA VAL A 122 -4.10 0.88 0.90
C VAL A 122 -4.53 -0.55 1.16
N LEU A 123 -3.60 -1.42 1.53
CA LEU A 123 -3.86 -2.79 1.96
C LEU A 123 -3.48 -2.90 3.44
N ASP A 124 -4.48 -2.90 4.29
CA ASP A 124 -4.24 -2.94 5.74
C ASP A 124 -5.34 -3.70 6.48
N LEU A 125 -5.09 -3.97 7.77
CA LEU A 125 -6.09 -4.51 8.68
C LEU A 125 -7.14 -3.44 8.97
N VAL A 126 -8.41 -3.77 8.72
CA VAL A 126 -9.54 -2.90 9.08
C VAL A 126 -10.31 -3.54 10.24
N LYS A 127 -10.31 -2.87 11.38
CA LYS A 127 -11.11 -3.30 12.54
C LYS A 127 -12.60 -3.16 12.26
N LYS A 128 -13.40 -4.05 12.81
CA LYS A 128 -14.86 -3.89 12.85
C LYS A 128 -15.23 -2.76 13.81
N ASP A 129 -16.15 -1.89 13.41
CA ASP A 129 -16.60 -0.74 14.23
C ASP A 129 -17.25 -1.15 15.57
N ASP A 130 -17.59 -2.43 15.76
CA ASP A 130 -18.37 -2.95 16.92
C ASP A 130 -17.51 -3.68 17.97
N SER A 131 -16.24 -3.41 18.10
CA SER A 131 -15.41 -4.16 19.04
C SER A 131 -15.09 -3.44 20.34
N GLY A 132 -16.08 -3.35 21.22
CA GLY A 132 -15.83 -3.08 22.66
C GLY A 132 -15.06 -4.20 23.38
N LYS A 133 -14.71 -5.31 22.70
CA LYS A 133 -14.02 -6.49 23.25
C LYS A 133 -12.71 -6.71 22.51
N GLY A 134 -11.59 -6.40 23.14
CA GLY A 134 -10.25 -6.68 22.58
C GLY A 134 -9.18 -5.65 22.95
N ARG A 135 -9.49 -4.68 23.79
CA ARG A 135 -8.57 -3.56 24.12
C ARG A 135 -7.23 -3.96 24.75
N SER A 136 -7.12 -5.14 25.37
CA SER A 136 -5.92 -5.47 26.15
C SER A 136 -4.71 -5.90 25.30
N LEU A 137 -4.90 -6.61 24.18
CA LEU A 137 -3.79 -7.01 23.31
C LEU A 137 -3.37 -5.86 22.38
N ASP A 138 -4.34 -5.07 21.92
CA ASP A 138 -4.13 -3.87 21.10
C ASP A 138 -3.29 -2.81 21.82
N VAL A 139 -3.56 -2.59 23.12
CA VAL A 139 -2.82 -1.62 23.94
C VAL A 139 -1.35 -2.02 24.07
N LEU A 140 -1.03 -3.31 24.19
CA LEU A 140 0.34 -3.78 24.29
C LEU A 140 1.12 -3.60 22.97
N MET A 141 0.49 -3.85 21.83
CA MET A 141 1.10 -3.64 20.50
C MET A 141 1.24 -2.16 20.18
N MET A 142 0.27 -1.32 20.58
CA MET A 142 0.34 0.16 20.44
C MET A 142 1.48 0.76 21.24
N VAL A 143 1.69 0.29 22.47
CA VAL A 143 2.73 0.85 23.37
C VAL A 143 4.15 0.47 22.91
N LEU A 144 4.32 -0.71 22.28
CA LEU A 144 5.64 -1.20 21.87
C LEU A 144 6.12 -0.71 20.50
N LEU A 145 5.21 -0.38 19.57
CA LEU A 145 5.56 -0.08 18.18
C LEU A 145 5.02 1.28 17.68
N GLY A 146 4.25 2.02 18.48
CA GLY A 146 3.66 3.30 18.06
C GLY A 146 2.61 3.17 16.95
N GLY A 147 2.35 1.97 16.48
CA GLY A 147 1.43 1.66 15.39
C GLY A 147 -0.03 1.54 15.86
N ARG A 148 -0.97 1.63 14.93
CA ARG A 148 -2.40 1.64 15.21
C ARG A 148 -3.21 0.93 14.13
N GLU A 149 -3.96 -0.10 14.53
CA GLU A 149 -5.02 -0.64 13.67
C GLU A 149 -6.23 0.30 13.67
N ARG A 150 -6.83 0.53 12.51
CA ARG A 150 -7.92 1.49 12.31
C ARG A 150 -9.20 0.81 11.88
N THR A 151 -10.33 1.38 12.30
CA THR A 151 -11.65 1.04 11.77
C THR A 151 -11.82 1.66 10.37
N LEU A 152 -12.87 1.27 9.65
CA LEU A 152 -13.18 1.87 8.35
C LEU A 152 -13.50 3.36 8.47
N THR A 153 -14.17 3.76 9.54
CA THR A 153 -14.48 5.16 9.83
C THR A 153 -13.19 5.96 10.03
N GLU A 154 -12.25 5.48 10.84
CA GLU A 154 -10.95 6.11 11.06
C GLU A 154 -10.12 6.18 9.77
N PHE A 155 -10.16 5.16 8.90
CA PHE A 155 -9.51 5.24 7.57
C PHE A 155 -10.14 6.33 6.68
N ARG A 156 -11.47 6.49 6.70
CA ARG A 156 -12.14 7.57 5.96
C ARG A 156 -11.70 8.95 6.43
N GLU A 157 -11.61 9.14 7.74
CA GLU A 157 -11.14 10.39 8.36
C GLU A 157 -9.68 10.68 8.00
N LEU A 158 -8.82 9.65 8.09
CA LEU A 158 -7.40 9.74 7.73
C LEU A 158 -7.21 10.13 6.25
N LEU A 159 -7.94 9.48 5.34
CA LEU A 159 -7.91 9.77 3.92
C LEU A 159 -8.43 11.20 3.63
N ALA A 160 -9.53 11.59 4.26
CA ALA A 160 -10.10 12.94 4.11
C ALA A 160 -9.12 14.02 4.58
N ALA A 161 -8.42 13.81 5.70
CA ALA A 161 -7.38 14.71 6.21
C ALA A 161 -6.20 14.87 5.25
N ALA A 162 -5.96 13.88 4.37
CA ALA A 162 -4.95 13.93 3.31
C ALA A 162 -5.47 14.47 1.97
N GLY A 163 -6.74 14.89 1.87
CA GLY A 163 -7.36 15.37 0.64
C GLY A 163 -7.81 14.23 -0.30
N LEU A 164 -8.06 13.06 0.26
CA LEU A 164 -8.49 11.86 -0.47
C LEU A 164 -9.94 11.49 -0.11
N ARG A 165 -10.62 10.82 -1.03
CA ARG A 165 -11.89 10.14 -0.76
C ARG A 165 -11.79 8.67 -1.09
N LEU A 166 -12.40 7.83 -0.27
CA LEU A 166 -12.50 6.40 -0.50
C LEU A 166 -13.44 6.11 -1.68
N LEU A 167 -13.07 5.20 -2.57
CA LEU A 167 -13.91 4.69 -3.64
C LEU A 167 -14.61 3.40 -3.22
N GLY A 168 -15.93 3.43 -3.16
CA GLY A 168 -16.74 2.25 -2.86
C GLY A 168 -16.53 1.69 -1.45
N GLN A 169 -16.75 0.38 -1.32
CA GLN A 169 -16.51 -0.37 -0.09
C GLN A 169 -15.15 -1.05 -0.15
N PRO A 170 -14.50 -1.29 1.01
CA PRO A 170 -13.29 -2.12 1.06
C PRO A 170 -13.53 -3.48 0.39
N ARG A 171 -12.54 -3.94 -0.37
CA ARG A 171 -12.55 -5.26 -1.01
C ARG A 171 -11.62 -6.21 -0.26
N GLY A 172 -11.64 -7.49 -0.63
CA GLY A 172 -10.83 -8.53 0.00
C GLY A 172 -11.62 -9.31 1.07
N GLY A 173 -11.42 -10.62 1.10
CA GLY A 173 -12.10 -11.55 2.03
C GLY A 173 -11.16 -12.18 3.06
N GLY A 174 -9.94 -11.68 3.20
CA GLY A 174 -8.90 -12.22 4.07
C GLY A 174 -8.54 -11.30 5.24
N LEU A 175 -7.30 -11.44 5.70
CA LEU A 175 -6.76 -10.66 6.81
C LEU A 175 -6.62 -9.16 6.47
N LEU A 176 -6.30 -8.83 5.21
CA LEU A 176 -6.15 -7.45 4.74
C LEU A 176 -7.35 -7.02 3.91
N SER A 177 -7.80 -5.79 4.15
CA SER A 177 -8.77 -5.09 3.31
C SER A 177 -8.05 -4.21 2.30
N VAL A 178 -8.60 -4.13 1.09
CA VAL A 178 -8.12 -3.26 0.00
C VAL A 178 -9.00 -2.02 -0.07
N LEU A 179 -8.42 -0.88 0.22
CA LEU A 179 -9.04 0.43 0.25
C LEU A 179 -8.49 1.24 -0.94
N THR A 180 -9.34 1.57 -1.90
CA THR A 180 -8.94 2.43 -3.03
C THR A 180 -9.38 3.86 -2.78
N ALA A 181 -8.45 4.80 -2.89
CA ALA A 181 -8.73 6.23 -2.68
C ALA A 181 -8.22 7.08 -3.84
N VAL A 182 -8.92 8.16 -4.11
CA VAL A 182 -8.57 9.16 -5.14
C VAL A 182 -8.58 10.56 -4.54
N PRO A 183 -7.86 11.52 -5.13
CA PRO A 183 -7.97 12.92 -4.72
C PRO A 183 -9.41 13.41 -4.71
N GLN A 184 -9.76 14.21 -3.71
CA GLN A 184 -11.03 14.93 -3.70
C GLN A 184 -10.99 15.97 -4.82
N ALA A 185 -12.10 16.12 -5.55
CA ALA A 185 -12.21 17.23 -6.50
C ALA A 185 -12.09 18.55 -5.70
N VAL A 186 -11.19 19.42 -6.14
CA VAL A 186 -11.16 20.80 -5.62
C VAL A 186 -12.43 21.46 -6.11
N ALA A 187 -13.30 21.85 -5.17
CA ALA A 187 -14.53 22.58 -5.47
C ALA A 187 -14.23 24.00 -6.00
#